data_b0d82efc94f175b1f3084df085b6ed98
#
_entry.id   b0d82efc94f175b1f3084df085b6ed98
#
_cell.length_a   1.000
_cell.length_b   1.000
_cell.length_c   1.000
_cell.angle_alpha   90.00
_cell.angle_beta   90.00
_cell.angle_gamma   90.00
#
_symmetry.space_group_name_H-M   'P 1'
#
loop_
_entity.id
_entity.type
_entity.pdbx_description
1 polymer ?
#
loop_
_entity_poly.entity_id
_entity_poly.type
_entity_poly.pdbx_seq_one_letter_code
_entity_poly.pdbx_strand_id
1 'polypeptide(L)'
;MRIKRKLTAIVAMAIIGAVGLAPMANAATRPTTAQKLQLQYLVEEEKLARDVYLYFATNVTSYKFANIARSEQTHMDLIAGVLKTYNYFNPTLTRAQGVFRDKTLQSLYTALTAKGSTDIWAAYQVGVEIENLDIGDLQNMLDDAMPADMKYALDRLLNGSINHLAAFSR
;
A
#
# COMPACT_ATOMS: atom_id res chain seq x y z
N MET A 1 -82.36 34.10 -9.63
CA MET A 1 -81.52 32.94 -9.38
C MET A 1 -80.11 33.38 -9.65
N ARG A 2 -79.30 33.66 -8.55
CA ARG A 2 -77.94 34.20 -8.64
C ARG A 2 -76.93 33.07 -8.41
N ILE A 3 -76.22 32.75 -9.47
CA ILE A 3 -75.15 31.75 -9.40
C ILE A 3 -73.85 32.43 -8.85
N LYS A 4 -73.43 32.02 -7.65
CA LYS A 4 -72.16 32.47 -7.04
C LYS A 4 -71.02 31.61 -7.60
N ARG A 5 -70.15 32.24 -8.39
CA ARG A 5 -68.91 31.63 -8.82
C ARG A 5 -67.93 31.70 -7.65
N LYS A 6 -67.43 30.53 -7.16
CA LYS A 6 -66.32 30.44 -6.19
C LYS A 6 -65.02 30.48 -6.98
N LEU A 7 -64.23 31.50 -6.76
CA LEU A 7 -62.82 31.51 -7.20
C LEU A 7 -62.02 30.60 -6.25
N THR A 8 -61.40 29.55 -6.81
CA THR A 8 -60.44 28.71 -6.11
C THR A 8 -59.08 29.30 -6.38
N ALA A 9 -58.44 29.82 -5.35
CA ALA A 9 -57.05 30.29 -5.39
C ALA A 9 -56.12 29.06 -5.39
N ILE A 10 -55.33 28.91 -6.47
CA ILE A 10 -54.26 27.92 -6.55
C ILE A 10 -53.03 28.54 -5.87
N VAL A 11 -52.68 28.02 -4.70
CA VAL A 11 -51.42 28.35 -4.03
C VAL A 11 -50.31 27.48 -4.68
N ALA A 12 -49.50 28.11 -5.50
CA ALA A 12 -48.28 27.48 -6.04
C ALA A 12 -47.25 27.40 -4.93
N MET A 13 -47.01 26.20 -4.39
CA MET A 13 -45.98 25.94 -3.42
C MET A 13 -44.64 25.76 -4.16
N ALA A 14 -43.79 26.77 -4.12
CA ALA A 14 -42.44 26.70 -4.65
C ALA A 14 -41.62 25.77 -3.75
N ILE A 15 -41.28 24.57 -4.23
CA ILE A 15 -40.31 23.67 -3.60
C ILE A 15 -38.94 24.23 -3.92
N ILE A 16 -38.33 24.94 -2.97
CA ILE A 16 -36.91 25.30 -3.02
C ILE A 16 -36.16 24.01 -2.70
N GLY A 17 -35.70 23.34 -3.76
CA GLY A 17 -34.78 22.21 -3.63
C GLY A 17 -33.46 22.70 -3.02
N ALA A 18 -33.21 22.41 -1.75
CA ALA A 18 -31.91 22.54 -1.17
C ALA A 18 -30.98 21.52 -1.86
N VAL A 19 -30.18 21.99 -2.81
CA VAL A 19 -29.06 21.22 -3.33
C VAL A 19 -28.06 21.11 -2.17
N GLY A 20 -28.13 19.99 -1.44
CA GLY A 20 -27.15 19.66 -0.42
C GLY A 20 -25.79 19.49 -1.11
N LEU A 21 -24.91 20.47 -0.93
CA LEU A 21 -23.50 20.30 -1.22
C LEU A 21 -23.00 19.17 -0.30
N ALA A 22 -22.81 17.98 -0.86
CA ALA A 22 -22.08 16.92 -0.17
C ALA A 22 -20.73 17.52 0.28
N PRO A 23 -20.31 17.34 1.53
CA PRO A 23 -19.00 17.80 1.94
C PRO A 23 -17.97 17.16 1.02
N MET A 24 -17.23 17.98 0.27
CA MET A 24 -16.02 17.51 -0.40
C MET A 24 -15.15 16.93 0.71
N ALA A 25 -14.88 15.62 0.64
CA ALA A 25 -13.91 15.00 1.54
C ALA A 25 -12.59 15.76 1.34
N ASN A 26 -12.22 16.56 2.32
CA ASN A 26 -10.95 17.30 2.29
C ASN A 26 -9.86 16.23 2.26
N ALA A 27 -9.13 16.13 1.14
CA ALA A 27 -7.97 15.24 1.07
C ALA A 27 -7.05 15.56 2.25
N ALA A 28 -6.65 14.57 3.02
CA ALA A 28 -5.77 14.76 4.16
C ALA A 28 -4.49 15.47 3.68
N THR A 29 -4.10 16.52 4.38
CA THR A 29 -2.89 17.30 4.02
C THR A 29 -1.61 16.71 4.60
N ARG A 30 -1.71 15.85 5.60
CA ARG A 30 -0.60 15.15 6.24
C ARG A 30 -1.04 13.75 6.69
N PRO A 31 -0.12 12.77 6.70
CA PRO A 31 -0.39 11.47 7.32
C PRO A 31 -0.69 11.62 8.82
N THR A 32 -1.64 10.83 9.31
CA THR A 32 -1.90 10.65 10.74
C THR A 32 -0.71 9.98 11.44
N THR A 33 -0.71 9.96 12.78
CA THR A 33 0.31 9.22 13.54
C THR A 33 0.30 7.73 13.22
N ALA A 34 -0.88 7.13 13.02
CA ALA A 34 -1.01 5.73 12.62
C ALA A 34 -0.38 5.50 11.23
N GLN A 35 -0.75 6.31 10.23
CA GLN A 35 -0.19 6.23 8.88
C GLN A 35 1.32 6.46 8.85
N LYS A 36 1.85 7.35 9.69
CA LYS A 36 3.31 7.50 9.85
C LYS A 36 3.96 6.19 10.29
N LEU A 37 3.41 5.51 11.29
CA LEU A 37 3.94 4.24 11.78
C LEU A 37 3.81 3.13 10.72
N GLN A 38 2.69 3.09 10.00
CA GLN A 38 2.49 2.18 8.88
C GLN A 38 3.51 2.39 7.77
N LEU A 39 3.78 3.66 7.35
CA LEU A 39 4.81 3.96 6.35
C LEU A 39 6.22 3.53 6.81
N GLN A 40 6.52 3.68 8.11
CA GLN A 40 7.80 3.25 8.66
C GLN A 40 7.93 1.72 8.71
N TYR A 41 6.85 1.01 8.95
CA TYR A 41 6.80 -0.44 8.87
C TYR A 41 6.89 -0.91 7.43
N LEU A 42 6.08 -0.35 6.53
CA LEU A 42 6.04 -0.69 5.10
C LEU A 42 7.40 -0.58 4.42
N VAL A 43 8.19 0.48 4.66
CA VAL A 43 9.53 0.59 4.06
C VAL A 43 10.49 -0.51 4.54
N GLU A 44 10.30 -1.06 5.75
CA GLU A 44 11.03 -2.24 6.22
C GLU A 44 10.46 -3.53 5.62
N GLU A 45 9.18 -3.59 5.30
CA GLU A 45 8.50 -4.70 4.61
C GLU A 45 9.00 -4.82 3.17
N GLU A 46 9.04 -3.72 2.42
CA GLU A 46 9.66 -3.68 1.10
C GLU A 46 11.15 -4.07 1.13
N LYS A 47 11.85 -3.64 2.19
CA LYS A 47 13.23 -4.10 2.42
C LYS A 47 13.28 -5.61 2.68
N LEU A 48 12.32 -6.18 3.40
CA LEU A 48 12.23 -7.62 3.64
C LEU A 48 12.09 -8.38 2.31
N ALA A 49 11.13 -7.99 1.48
CA ALA A 49 10.91 -8.58 0.16
C ALA A 49 12.18 -8.51 -0.68
N ARG A 50 12.77 -7.31 -0.83
CA ARG A 50 14.04 -7.10 -1.55
C ARG A 50 15.15 -8.00 -1.03
N ASP A 51 15.36 -8.04 0.27
CA ASP A 51 16.49 -8.73 0.88
C ASP A 51 16.35 -10.25 0.79
N VAL A 52 15.13 -10.79 0.92
CA VAL A 52 14.81 -12.20 0.67
C VAL A 52 15.05 -12.56 -0.79
N TYR A 53 14.61 -11.72 -1.73
CA TYR A 53 14.82 -11.98 -3.16
C TYR A 53 16.28 -11.85 -3.57
N LEU A 54 17.06 -10.93 -2.98
CA LEU A 54 18.51 -10.88 -3.16
C LEU A 54 19.20 -12.14 -2.62
N TYR A 55 18.75 -12.66 -1.48
CA TYR A 55 19.25 -13.90 -0.94
C TYR A 55 19.00 -15.07 -1.90
N PHE A 56 17.78 -15.21 -2.45
CA PHE A 56 17.46 -16.26 -3.41
C PHE A 56 18.15 -16.04 -4.77
N ALA A 57 18.32 -14.81 -5.23
CA ALA A 57 19.08 -14.52 -6.44
C ALA A 57 20.52 -15.02 -6.39
N THR A 58 21.10 -15.09 -5.19
CA THR A 58 22.47 -15.60 -4.98
C THR A 58 22.52 -17.11 -4.79
N ASN A 59 21.48 -17.71 -4.15
CA ASN A 59 21.48 -19.09 -3.70
C ASN A 59 20.63 -20.04 -4.57
N VAL A 60 19.75 -19.47 -5.42
CA VAL A 60 18.86 -20.22 -6.30
C VAL A 60 19.02 -19.72 -7.74
N THR A 61 19.21 -20.63 -8.68
CA THR A 61 19.45 -20.25 -10.11
C THR A 61 18.15 -19.77 -10.75
N SER A 62 17.82 -18.48 -10.57
CA SER A 62 16.70 -17.81 -11.25
C SER A 62 16.88 -16.29 -11.27
N TYR A 63 16.85 -15.69 -12.49
CA TYR A 63 16.92 -14.21 -12.63
C TYR A 63 15.62 -13.53 -12.19
N LYS A 64 14.54 -14.29 -11.95
CA LYS A 64 13.27 -13.74 -11.47
C LYS A 64 13.48 -12.99 -10.16
N PHE A 65 14.19 -13.59 -9.21
CA PHE A 65 14.47 -12.95 -7.92
C PHE A 65 15.29 -11.66 -8.05
N ALA A 66 16.36 -11.66 -8.86
CA ALA A 66 17.16 -10.46 -9.06
C ALA A 66 16.37 -9.33 -9.73
N ASN A 67 15.44 -9.65 -10.63
CA ASN A 67 14.60 -8.67 -11.31
C ASN A 67 13.59 -8.06 -10.35
N ILE A 68 12.90 -8.89 -9.56
CA ILE A 68 11.91 -8.44 -8.60
C ILE A 68 12.59 -7.68 -7.45
N ALA A 69 13.75 -8.12 -6.94
CA ALA A 69 14.49 -7.38 -5.92
C ALA A 69 14.82 -5.93 -6.34
N ARG A 70 15.08 -5.66 -7.63
CA ARG A 70 15.25 -4.29 -8.14
C ARG A 70 13.95 -3.49 -8.13
N SER A 71 12.81 -4.15 -8.36
CA SER A 71 11.50 -3.52 -8.24
C SER A 71 11.21 -3.15 -6.78
N GLU A 72 11.51 -4.04 -5.82
CA GLU A 72 11.34 -3.75 -4.38
C GLU A 72 12.25 -2.61 -3.91
N GLN A 73 13.44 -2.46 -4.49
CA GLN A 73 14.23 -1.27 -4.23
C GLN A 73 13.51 0.01 -4.68
N THR A 74 12.82 -0.03 -5.82
CA THR A 74 12.02 1.12 -6.28
C THR A 74 10.84 1.39 -5.34
N HIS A 75 10.19 0.35 -4.82
CA HIS A 75 9.13 0.47 -3.81
C HIS A 75 9.65 1.13 -2.53
N MET A 76 10.78 0.64 -2.00
CA MET A 76 11.46 1.27 -0.86
C MET A 76 11.76 2.74 -1.11
N ASP A 77 12.25 3.11 -2.30
CA ASP A 77 12.63 4.47 -2.64
C ASP A 77 11.39 5.39 -2.71
N LEU A 78 10.25 4.88 -3.19
CA LEU A 78 8.97 5.60 -3.20
C LEU A 78 8.52 5.92 -1.77
N ILE A 79 8.48 4.93 -0.88
CA ILE A 79 8.08 5.14 0.52
C ILE A 79 9.10 6.01 1.27
N ALA A 80 10.40 5.83 1.02
CA ALA A 80 11.44 6.69 1.58
C ALA A 80 11.25 8.17 1.13
N GLY A 81 10.81 8.40 -0.10
CA GLY A 81 10.43 9.71 -0.61
C GLY A 81 9.27 10.34 0.18
N VAL A 82 8.21 9.57 0.43
CA VAL A 82 7.07 10.01 1.26
C VAL A 82 7.54 10.34 2.69
N LEU A 83 8.30 9.44 3.34
CA LEU A 83 8.84 9.67 4.68
C LEU A 83 9.67 10.96 4.73
N LYS A 84 10.51 11.20 3.72
CA LYS A 84 11.33 12.42 3.60
C LYS A 84 10.47 13.68 3.45
N THR A 85 9.42 13.66 2.62
CA THR A 85 8.50 14.79 2.41
C THR A 85 7.91 15.29 3.74
N TYR A 86 7.57 14.37 4.64
CA TYR A 86 6.99 14.70 5.94
C TYR A 86 8.02 14.81 7.08
N ASN A 87 9.30 14.72 6.78
CA ASN A 87 10.40 14.71 7.77
C ASN A 87 10.22 13.58 8.81
N TYR A 88 9.84 12.40 8.35
CA TYR A 88 9.72 11.21 9.18
C TYR A 88 11.00 10.39 9.13
N PHE A 89 11.29 9.72 10.25
CA PHE A 89 12.42 8.80 10.34
C PHE A 89 12.23 7.61 9.40
N ASN A 90 13.27 7.28 8.62
CA ASN A 90 13.30 6.08 7.80
C ASN A 90 14.13 4.99 8.52
N PRO A 91 13.52 3.86 8.95
CA PRO A 91 14.19 2.80 9.70
C PRO A 91 15.19 1.98 8.87
N THR A 92 15.13 2.04 7.53
CA THR A 92 16.01 1.25 6.66
C THR A 92 17.37 1.92 6.40
N LEU A 93 17.52 3.19 6.71
CA LEU A 93 18.77 3.91 6.51
C LEU A 93 19.92 3.21 7.26
N THR A 94 21.04 3.02 6.57
CA THR A 94 22.26 2.39 7.09
C THR A 94 22.13 0.91 7.51
N ARG A 95 21.01 0.23 7.17
CA ARG A 95 20.81 -1.19 7.48
C ARG A 95 21.37 -2.07 6.36
N ALA A 96 22.22 -3.03 6.76
CA ALA A 96 22.69 -4.05 5.85
C ALA A 96 21.56 -4.98 5.37
N GLN A 97 21.81 -5.73 4.32
CA GLN A 97 20.90 -6.80 3.87
C GLN A 97 20.61 -7.77 5.01
N GLY A 98 19.36 -8.17 5.17
CA GLY A 98 18.91 -9.11 6.19
C GLY A 98 18.89 -8.55 7.62
N VAL A 99 19.12 -7.24 7.81
CA VAL A 99 19.10 -6.59 9.13
C VAL A 99 17.94 -5.61 9.22
N PHE A 100 17.02 -5.81 10.16
CA PHE A 100 15.80 -5.03 10.35
C PHE A 100 15.76 -4.38 11.73
N ARG A 101 15.08 -3.25 11.84
CA ARG A 101 14.79 -2.63 13.12
C ARG A 101 13.60 -3.34 13.79
N ASP A 102 12.57 -3.64 13.01
CA ASP A 102 11.42 -4.39 13.47
C ASP A 102 11.81 -5.85 13.74
N LYS A 103 11.49 -6.36 14.95
CA LYS A 103 11.88 -7.70 15.36
C LYS A 103 11.03 -8.80 14.72
N THR A 104 9.80 -8.47 14.35
CA THR A 104 8.92 -9.39 13.63
C THR A 104 9.47 -9.61 12.22
N LEU A 105 9.81 -8.53 11.52
CA LEU A 105 10.42 -8.61 10.18
C LEU A 105 11.79 -9.29 10.22
N GLN A 106 12.60 -9.07 11.29
CA GLN A 106 13.86 -9.79 11.45
C GLN A 106 13.63 -11.30 11.57
N SER A 107 12.64 -11.72 12.36
CA SER A 107 12.31 -13.13 12.53
C SER A 107 11.74 -13.73 11.24
N LEU A 108 10.91 -12.96 10.54
CA LEU A 108 10.29 -13.34 9.27
C LEU A 108 11.36 -13.54 8.18
N TYR A 109 12.33 -12.63 8.05
CA TYR A 109 13.46 -12.79 7.14
C TYR A 109 14.18 -14.13 7.36
N THR A 110 14.50 -14.45 8.61
CA THR A 110 15.19 -15.70 8.96
C THR A 110 14.35 -16.92 8.60
N ALA A 111 13.05 -16.90 8.89
CA ALA A 111 12.15 -18.00 8.60
C ALA A 111 11.95 -18.21 7.09
N LEU A 112 11.72 -17.12 6.35
CA LEU A 112 11.46 -17.17 4.90
C LEU A 112 12.70 -17.60 4.11
N THR A 113 13.88 -17.10 4.45
CA THR A 113 15.13 -17.53 3.80
C THR A 113 15.42 -19.01 4.08
N ALA A 114 15.21 -19.48 5.30
CA ALA A 114 15.35 -20.91 5.63
C ALA A 114 14.33 -21.77 4.86
N LYS A 115 13.05 -21.36 4.82
CA LYS A 115 11.96 -22.07 4.12
C LYS A 115 12.24 -22.21 2.62
N GLY A 116 12.63 -21.11 1.96
CA GLY A 116 12.86 -21.09 0.51
C GLY A 116 14.21 -21.68 0.07
N SER A 117 15.12 -22.03 1.01
CA SER A 117 16.44 -22.58 0.68
C SER A 117 16.41 -24.06 0.29
N THR A 118 15.29 -24.76 0.39
CA THR A 118 15.19 -26.19 0.09
C THR A 118 15.29 -26.48 -1.40
N ASP A 119 14.62 -25.69 -2.22
CA ASP A 119 14.65 -25.78 -3.69
C ASP A 119 14.00 -24.54 -4.33
N ILE A 120 14.06 -24.47 -5.65
CA ILE A 120 13.52 -23.31 -6.41
C ILE A 120 12.00 -23.12 -6.23
N TRP A 121 11.25 -24.20 -6.07
CA TRP A 121 9.80 -24.14 -5.91
C TRP A 121 9.43 -23.59 -4.54
N ALA A 122 10.15 -24.02 -3.49
CA ALA A 122 10.02 -23.47 -2.15
C ALA A 122 10.36 -21.97 -2.13
N ALA A 123 11.40 -21.54 -2.85
CA ALA A 123 11.74 -20.13 -3.00
C ALA A 123 10.61 -19.34 -3.71
N TYR A 124 9.99 -19.88 -4.77
CA TYR A 124 8.84 -19.24 -5.42
C TYR A 124 7.62 -19.17 -4.50
N GLN A 125 7.35 -20.21 -3.70
CA GLN A 125 6.26 -20.19 -2.72
C GLN A 125 6.49 -19.12 -1.64
N VAL A 126 7.73 -18.90 -1.23
CA VAL A 126 8.07 -17.77 -0.35
C VAL A 126 7.78 -16.44 -1.05
N GLY A 127 8.10 -16.29 -2.33
CA GLY A 127 7.72 -15.11 -3.09
C GLY A 127 6.20 -14.88 -3.09
N VAL A 128 5.41 -15.92 -3.38
CA VAL A 128 3.93 -15.85 -3.31
C VAL A 128 3.44 -15.42 -1.93
N GLU A 129 4.06 -15.94 -0.85
CA GLU A 129 3.70 -15.60 0.52
C GLU A 129 3.97 -14.12 0.84
N ILE A 130 5.14 -13.62 0.49
CA ILE A 130 5.54 -12.21 0.69
C ILE A 130 4.58 -11.27 -0.06
N GLU A 131 4.35 -11.52 -1.35
CA GLU A 131 3.50 -10.63 -2.15
C GLU A 131 2.04 -10.62 -1.68
N ASN A 132 1.51 -11.76 -1.18
CA ASN A 132 0.16 -11.79 -0.61
C ASN A 132 0.05 -10.99 0.70
N LEU A 133 1.09 -11.01 1.55
CA LEU A 133 1.13 -10.19 2.76
C LEU A 133 1.15 -8.70 2.39
N ASP A 134 2.08 -8.31 1.51
CA ASP A 134 2.24 -6.93 1.07
C ASP A 134 0.97 -6.38 0.39
N ILE A 135 0.35 -7.13 -0.52
CA ILE A 135 -0.93 -6.75 -1.15
C ILE A 135 -2.01 -6.52 -0.10
N GLY A 136 -2.12 -7.40 0.90
CA GLY A 136 -3.11 -7.28 1.98
C GLY A 136 -2.89 -6.01 2.81
N ASP A 137 -1.66 -5.71 3.19
CA ASP A 137 -1.32 -4.54 3.99
C ASP A 137 -1.50 -3.24 3.20
N LEU A 138 -1.11 -3.21 1.91
CA LEU A 138 -1.33 -2.08 1.02
C LEU A 138 -2.82 -1.79 0.79
N GLN A 139 -3.65 -2.83 0.59
CA GLN A 139 -5.10 -2.67 0.45
C GLN A 139 -5.72 -2.09 1.72
N ASN A 140 -5.36 -2.62 2.90
CA ASN A 140 -5.83 -2.10 4.18
C ASN A 140 -5.43 -0.63 4.40
N MET A 141 -4.21 -0.24 3.99
CA MET A 141 -3.78 1.15 4.10
C MET A 141 -4.56 2.07 3.14
N LEU A 142 -4.89 1.60 1.93
CA LEU A 142 -5.58 2.37 0.90
C LEU A 142 -7.07 2.62 1.20
N ASP A 143 -7.67 1.88 2.13
CA ASP A 143 -9.06 2.09 2.58
C ASP A 143 -9.23 3.39 3.39
N ASP A 144 -8.15 3.94 3.93
CA ASP A 144 -8.17 5.17 4.72
C ASP A 144 -7.98 6.43 3.86
N ALA A 145 -8.58 7.55 4.30
CA ALA A 145 -8.30 8.85 3.73
C ALA A 145 -6.86 9.28 4.03
N MET A 146 -6.09 9.65 3.01
CA MET A 146 -4.66 9.98 3.13
C MET A 146 -4.23 11.10 2.20
N PRO A 147 -3.02 11.69 2.38
CA PRO A 147 -2.42 12.60 1.41
C PRO A 147 -2.24 11.97 0.03
N ALA A 148 -2.36 12.81 -1.03
CA ALA A 148 -2.32 12.33 -2.41
C ALA A 148 -0.96 11.71 -2.80
N ASP A 149 0.14 12.21 -2.27
CA ASP A 149 1.49 11.66 -2.51
C ASP A 149 1.68 10.30 -1.85
N MET A 150 1.13 10.11 -0.64
CA MET A 150 1.09 8.82 0.02
C MET A 150 0.24 7.83 -0.78
N LYS A 151 -0.98 8.22 -1.16
CA LYS A 151 -1.86 7.37 -1.99
C LYS A 151 -1.17 6.96 -3.30
N TYR A 152 -0.54 7.91 -3.99
CA TYR A 152 0.19 7.61 -5.22
C TYR A 152 1.29 6.54 -5.00
N ALA A 153 2.07 6.67 -3.93
CA ALA A 153 3.10 5.68 -3.61
C ALA A 153 2.49 4.29 -3.36
N LEU A 154 1.46 4.20 -2.50
CA LEU A 154 0.80 2.93 -2.18
C LEU A 154 0.14 2.27 -3.40
N ASP A 155 -0.54 3.04 -4.27
CA ASP A 155 -1.10 2.53 -5.53
C ASP A 155 -0.01 1.95 -6.46
N ARG A 156 1.18 2.56 -6.48
CA ARG A 156 2.32 2.07 -7.27
C ARG A 156 2.88 0.77 -6.71
N LEU A 157 3.04 0.68 -5.40
CA LEU A 157 3.48 -0.53 -4.73
C LEU A 157 2.47 -1.66 -5.00
N LEU A 158 1.19 -1.46 -4.71
CA LEU A 158 0.14 -2.46 -4.90
C LEU A 158 0.13 -3.05 -6.31
N ASN A 159 0.23 -2.19 -7.34
CA ASN A 159 0.30 -2.66 -8.73
C ASN A 159 1.60 -3.46 -9.00
N GLY A 160 2.72 -3.08 -8.39
CA GLY A 160 3.97 -3.81 -8.47
C GLY A 160 3.85 -5.21 -7.86
N SER A 161 3.38 -5.31 -6.62
CA SER A 161 3.24 -6.56 -5.87
C SER A 161 2.25 -7.53 -6.52
N ILE A 162 1.16 -7.04 -7.12
CA ILE A 162 0.27 -7.87 -7.95
C ILE A 162 1.02 -8.49 -9.15
N ASN A 163 1.88 -7.72 -9.82
CA ASN A 163 2.70 -8.23 -10.93
C ASN A 163 3.76 -9.23 -10.46
N HIS A 164 4.37 -9.00 -9.29
CA HIS A 164 5.33 -9.92 -8.68
C HIS A 164 4.66 -11.23 -8.28
N LEU A 165 3.48 -11.17 -7.64
CA LEU A 165 2.68 -12.35 -7.31
C LEU A 165 2.38 -13.18 -8.55
N ALA A 166 1.93 -12.54 -9.63
CA ALA A 166 1.67 -13.22 -10.91
C ALA A 166 2.96 -13.83 -11.50
N ALA A 167 4.12 -13.22 -11.30
CA ALA A 167 5.40 -13.76 -11.74
C ALA A 167 5.83 -14.99 -10.93
N PHE A 168 5.63 -15.02 -9.61
CA PHE A 168 5.96 -16.17 -8.77
C PHE A 168 4.99 -17.34 -8.90
N SER A 169 3.74 -17.07 -9.31
CA SER A 169 2.68 -18.08 -9.46
C SER A 169 2.73 -18.87 -10.78
N ARG A 170 3.72 -18.60 -11.65
CA ARG A 170 3.88 -19.24 -12.99
C ARG A 170 5.02 -20.25 -13.02
#